data_f128a4fada35576b787f61ed282511c1
#
_entry.id   f128a4fada35576b787f61ed282511c1
#
_cell.length_a   1.000
_cell.length_b   1.000
_cell.length_c   1.000
_cell.angle_alpha   90.00
_cell.angle_beta   90.00
_cell.angle_gamma   90.00
#
_symmetry.space_group_name_H-M   'P 1'
#
loop_
_entity.id
_entity.type
_entity.pdbx_description
1 polymer ?
#
loop_
_entity_poly.entity_id
_entity_poly.type
_entity_poly.pdbx_seq_one_letter_code
_entity_poly.pdbx_strand_id
1 'polypeptide(L)'
;MSELALFGGPKAVTYVGTGKRDGSDLFAWPIVTKEDEDAVLEVIRNGAMSGTDITKEFEKDYCAWVGSKYALGTNNGTSALHAAMFGCGIGYGDEVICPSITYWASCAGAYTLGATVVFCEIDPYSRCLDPKRLEEKITPRTKAVIVVHYEAYPADMDEIMEIARKHGLKVIEDVSHAQGGLYKGRQLGTIGDVGAASLMSGKSLAIGEAGILYTDDREIYDRAVAYGAYERFSKDAVETEYLKSLEGLPLGGFKYRMHQVSAAMGRVQLKYYDARCKEIDKAANYFLDLLEGVPGIQARRCDYSTGSTMSGWYAATCIYKPEELGGLSVTRFCEALMAEGAVGMSAGCNRPLHTHPMFQTADIYHTGKPTRIANVDEDIRDLDKDLTISENIGKHTVHIPWFKHFDKEAIEQFANAVKKVAANYKELLPGDSGNPATLGGWHRFDHSKKIK
;
A
#
# COMPACT_ATOMS: atom_id res chain seq x y z
N MET A 1 26.69 21.37 -27.50
CA MET A 1 26.20 19.98 -27.27
C MET A 1 25.30 20.02 -26.05
N SER A 2 24.17 19.38 -26.09
CA SER A 2 23.27 19.29 -24.92
C SER A 2 23.95 18.60 -23.75
N GLU A 3 23.67 19.05 -22.53
CA GLU A 3 24.12 18.36 -21.33
C GLU A 3 23.28 17.12 -21.03
N LEU A 4 22.01 17.09 -21.49
CA LEU A 4 21.09 15.99 -21.23
C LEU A 4 21.47 14.71 -21.99
N ALA A 5 21.48 13.59 -21.28
CA ALA A 5 21.75 12.27 -21.87
C ALA A 5 20.71 11.90 -22.93
N LEU A 6 19.48 12.38 -22.82
CA LEU A 6 18.41 12.22 -23.83
C LEU A 6 18.82 12.75 -25.20
N PHE A 7 19.72 13.73 -25.26
CA PHE A 7 20.23 14.36 -26.49
C PHE A 7 21.73 14.10 -26.72
N GLY A 8 22.26 13.02 -26.11
CA GLY A 8 23.63 12.57 -26.33
C GLY A 8 24.69 13.11 -25.35
N GLY A 9 24.28 13.82 -24.29
CA GLY A 9 25.15 14.18 -23.19
C GLY A 9 25.54 12.97 -22.30
N PRO A 10 26.46 13.15 -21.34
CA PRO A 10 26.86 12.08 -20.44
C PRO A 10 25.74 11.78 -19.42
N LYS A 11 25.59 10.52 -19.04
CA LYS A 11 24.64 10.13 -17.97
C LYS A 11 25.09 10.66 -16.61
N ALA A 12 24.15 11.10 -15.80
CA ALA A 12 24.41 11.51 -14.42
C ALA A 12 24.53 10.29 -13.46
N VAL A 13 23.78 9.21 -13.73
CA VAL A 13 23.82 8.00 -12.93
C VAL A 13 24.65 6.93 -13.65
N THR A 14 25.75 6.56 -13.03
CA THR A 14 26.64 5.48 -13.48
C THR A 14 26.65 4.28 -12.54
N TYR A 15 25.91 4.35 -11.43
CA TYR A 15 25.74 3.24 -10.51
C TYR A 15 25.15 2.01 -11.22
N VAL A 16 25.79 0.88 -10.99
CA VAL A 16 25.34 -0.43 -11.51
C VAL A 16 25.14 -1.36 -10.32
N GLY A 17 23.89 -1.78 -10.11
CA GLY A 17 23.55 -2.74 -9.07
C GLY A 17 24.16 -4.11 -9.33
N THR A 18 24.43 -4.85 -8.26
CA THR A 18 24.96 -6.24 -8.33
C THR A 18 23.86 -7.26 -8.66
N GLY A 19 22.59 -6.91 -8.45
CA GLY A 19 21.41 -7.78 -8.54
C GLY A 19 21.32 -8.82 -7.40
N LYS A 20 22.28 -8.81 -6.46
CA LYS A 20 22.30 -9.76 -5.35
C LYS A 20 21.38 -9.32 -4.23
N ARG A 21 20.68 -10.27 -3.62
CA ARG A 21 19.74 -10.05 -2.50
C ARG A 21 20.39 -10.24 -1.12
N ASP A 22 21.71 -10.15 -1.04
CA ASP A 22 22.50 -10.30 0.18
C ASP A 22 22.70 -8.98 0.96
N GLY A 23 22.08 -7.91 0.52
CA GLY A 23 22.20 -6.56 1.09
C GLY A 23 23.30 -5.71 0.47
N SER A 24 24.07 -6.24 -0.50
CA SER A 24 25.10 -5.49 -1.20
C SER A 24 24.59 -4.62 -2.35
N ASP A 25 23.36 -4.85 -2.81
CA ASP A 25 22.72 -4.09 -3.89
C ASP A 25 21.78 -3.04 -3.33
N LEU A 26 21.91 -1.81 -3.83
CA LEU A 26 21.12 -0.67 -3.38
C LEU A 26 19.61 -0.82 -3.65
N PHE A 27 19.21 -1.67 -4.59
CA PHE A 27 17.82 -1.82 -5.04
C PHE A 27 17.26 -3.24 -4.91
N ALA A 28 18.08 -4.26 -4.75
CA ALA A 28 17.61 -5.64 -4.67
C ALA A 28 16.83 -5.90 -3.37
N TRP A 29 15.61 -6.43 -3.49
CA TRP A 29 14.69 -6.66 -2.37
C TRP A 29 13.82 -7.91 -2.58
N PRO A 30 13.45 -8.67 -1.53
CA PRO A 30 13.94 -8.55 -0.15
C PRO A 30 15.42 -8.94 -0.02
N ILE A 31 16.06 -8.52 1.08
CA ILE A 31 17.38 -9.03 1.47
C ILE A 31 17.14 -10.42 2.06
N VAL A 32 17.78 -11.42 1.48
CA VAL A 32 17.71 -12.83 1.89
C VAL A 32 19.04 -13.25 2.49
N THR A 33 18.98 -13.71 3.73
CA THR A 33 20.16 -14.17 4.48
C THR A 33 20.22 -15.68 4.56
N LYS A 34 21.33 -16.22 5.02
CA LYS A 34 21.44 -17.66 5.30
C LYS A 34 20.43 -18.13 6.36
N GLU A 35 20.05 -17.24 7.30
CA GLU A 35 19.03 -17.53 8.31
C GLU A 35 17.64 -17.70 7.66
N ASP A 36 17.30 -16.89 6.65
CA ASP A 36 16.07 -17.04 5.87
C ASP A 36 16.02 -18.38 5.14
N GLU A 37 17.13 -18.74 4.46
CA GLU A 37 17.25 -20.01 3.75
C GLU A 37 17.10 -21.20 4.70
N ASP A 38 17.78 -21.19 5.83
CA ASP A 38 17.75 -22.27 6.80
C ASP A 38 16.36 -22.45 7.41
N ALA A 39 15.68 -21.35 7.77
CA ALA A 39 14.33 -21.39 8.30
C ALA A 39 13.33 -21.99 7.28
N VAL A 40 13.43 -21.60 6.01
CA VAL A 40 12.60 -22.15 4.94
C VAL A 40 12.88 -23.63 4.69
N LEU A 41 14.17 -23.99 4.61
CA LEU A 41 14.57 -25.37 4.38
C LEU A 41 14.16 -26.31 5.52
N GLU A 42 14.15 -25.83 6.75
CA GLU A 42 13.66 -26.60 7.90
C GLU A 42 12.19 -26.98 7.74
N VAL A 43 11.32 -26.02 7.34
CA VAL A 43 9.89 -26.28 7.06
C VAL A 43 9.73 -27.37 6.00
N ILE A 44 10.51 -27.30 4.92
CA ILE A 44 10.43 -28.24 3.80
C ILE A 44 10.92 -29.64 4.24
N ARG A 45 12.06 -29.72 4.93
CA ARG A 45 12.65 -30.99 5.40
C ARG A 45 11.78 -31.72 6.40
N ASN A 46 11.06 -30.97 7.25
CA ASN A 46 10.17 -31.53 8.25
C ASN A 46 8.76 -31.83 7.69
N GLY A 47 8.49 -31.56 6.41
CA GLY A 47 7.17 -31.74 5.80
C GLY A 47 6.08 -30.84 6.41
N ALA A 48 6.47 -29.75 7.08
CA ALA A 48 5.59 -28.88 7.88
C ALA A 48 4.87 -27.79 7.07
N MET A 49 4.82 -27.87 5.74
CA MET A 49 4.33 -26.79 4.87
C MET A 49 2.85 -26.42 5.08
N SER A 50 2.00 -27.36 5.50
CA SER A 50 0.55 -27.20 5.66
C SER A 50 0.06 -27.09 7.10
N GLY A 51 0.95 -27.00 8.08
CA GLY A 51 0.62 -26.78 9.49
C GLY A 51 0.12 -25.36 9.78
N THR A 52 -0.01 -25.05 11.06
CA THR A 52 -0.32 -23.69 11.55
C THR A 52 0.52 -23.26 12.74
N ASP A 53 1.43 -24.11 13.19
CA ASP A 53 2.31 -23.88 14.34
C ASP A 53 3.28 -22.72 14.10
N ILE A 54 4.05 -22.76 13.01
CA ILE A 54 4.99 -21.69 12.65
C ILE A 54 4.23 -20.38 12.34
N THR A 55 3.05 -20.47 11.71
CA THR A 55 2.19 -19.31 11.47
C THR A 55 1.75 -18.65 12.78
N LYS A 56 1.35 -19.43 13.79
CA LYS A 56 0.99 -18.91 15.11
C LYS A 56 2.16 -18.24 15.83
N GLU A 57 3.37 -18.80 15.70
CA GLU A 57 4.57 -18.15 16.23
C GLU A 57 4.87 -16.82 15.52
N PHE A 58 4.73 -16.77 14.19
CA PHE A 58 4.88 -15.53 13.44
C PHE A 58 3.83 -14.49 13.86
N GLU A 59 2.57 -14.88 14.02
CA GLU A 59 1.49 -14.01 14.50
C GLU A 59 1.80 -13.42 15.89
N LYS A 60 2.35 -14.25 16.79
CA LYS A 60 2.79 -13.83 18.11
C LYS A 60 3.95 -12.84 18.05
N ASP A 61 4.97 -13.11 17.22
CA ASP A 61 6.09 -12.22 17.00
C ASP A 61 5.60 -10.88 16.41
N TYR A 62 4.65 -10.94 15.48
CA TYR A 62 4.05 -9.76 14.85
C TYR A 62 3.24 -8.93 15.85
N CYS A 63 2.40 -9.56 16.68
CA CYS A 63 1.67 -8.88 17.76
C CYS A 63 2.63 -8.15 18.72
N ALA A 64 3.71 -8.81 19.12
CA ALA A 64 4.70 -8.21 19.99
C ALA A 64 5.39 -7.00 19.36
N TRP A 65 5.61 -7.05 18.05
CA TRP A 65 6.25 -5.99 17.27
C TRP A 65 5.33 -4.76 17.08
N VAL A 66 4.04 -4.98 16.66
CA VAL A 66 3.11 -3.85 16.44
C VAL A 66 2.42 -3.36 17.70
N GLY A 67 2.40 -4.16 18.77
CA GLY A 67 1.71 -3.84 20.02
C GLY A 67 0.21 -4.13 20.00
N SER A 68 -0.26 -5.11 19.19
CA SER A 68 -1.66 -5.56 19.17
C SER A 68 -1.84 -6.86 19.95
N LYS A 69 -3.10 -7.17 20.33
CA LYS A 69 -3.43 -8.38 21.10
C LYS A 69 -3.55 -9.62 20.23
N TYR A 70 -4.10 -9.48 19.05
CA TYR A 70 -4.43 -10.59 18.15
C TYR A 70 -3.90 -10.31 16.75
N ALA A 71 -3.38 -11.36 16.10
CA ALA A 71 -3.05 -11.34 14.68
C ALA A 71 -3.46 -12.65 14.01
N LEU A 72 -3.84 -12.57 12.72
CA LEU A 72 -4.18 -13.71 11.89
C LEU A 72 -3.42 -13.62 10.57
N GLY A 73 -2.51 -14.57 10.36
CA GLY A 73 -1.78 -14.72 9.11
C GLY A 73 -2.69 -15.27 8.01
N THR A 74 -2.64 -14.63 6.85
CA THR A 74 -3.42 -15.00 5.66
C THR A 74 -2.51 -15.26 4.46
N ASN A 75 -3.05 -15.87 3.41
CA ASN A 75 -2.29 -16.21 2.21
C ASN A 75 -1.91 -15.00 1.34
N ASN A 76 -2.54 -13.84 1.53
CA ASN A 76 -2.20 -12.56 0.89
C ASN A 76 -2.92 -11.39 1.57
N GLY A 77 -2.53 -10.14 1.26
CA GLY A 77 -3.13 -8.94 1.83
C GLY A 77 -4.60 -8.74 1.47
N THR A 78 -5.01 -9.14 0.27
CA THR A 78 -6.43 -9.09 -0.17
C THR A 78 -7.31 -9.92 0.76
N SER A 79 -6.86 -11.12 1.13
CA SER A 79 -7.55 -11.99 2.07
C SER A 79 -7.57 -11.41 3.50
N ALA A 80 -6.49 -10.74 3.92
CA ALA A 80 -6.44 -10.05 5.21
C ALA A 80 -7.49 -8.94 5.29
N LEU A 81 -7.55 -8.08 4.26
CA LEU A 81 -8.54 -7.00 4.16
C LEU A 81 -9.98 -7.54 4.09
N HIS A 82 -10.19 -8.61 3.32
CA HIS A 82 -11.51 -9.24 3.21
C HIS A 82 -11.98 -9.82 4.55
N ALA A 83 -11.09 -10.53 5.26
CA ALA A 83 -11.39 -11.07 6.59
C ALA A 83 -11.60 -9.94 7.62
N ALA A 84 -10.86 -8.81 7.51
CA ALA A 84 -11.05 -7.63 8.34
C ALA A 84 -12.44 -6.99 8.11
N MET A 85 -12.88 -6.86 6.85
CA MET A 85 -14.22 -6.37 6.52
C MET A 85 -15.31 -7.24 7.15
N PHE A 86 -15.22 -8.57 6.99
CA PHE A 86 -16.16 -9.49 7.63
C PHE A 86 -16.08 -9.41 9.16
N GLY A 87 -14.87 -9.30 9.71
CA GLY A 87 -14.62 -9.08 11.15
C GLY A 87 -15.37 -7.85 11.68
N CYS A 88 -15.31 -6.75 10.95
CA CYS A 88 -16.02 -5.50 11.27
C CYS A 88 -17.55 -5.56 11.08
N GLY A 89 -18.10 -6.72 10.69
CA GLY A 89 -19.53 -6.92 10.54
C GLY A 89 -20.10 -6.35 9.24
N ILE A 90 -19.26 -6.08 8.24
CA ILE A 90 -19.71 -5.63 6.92
C ILE A 90 -20.46 -6.79 6.23
N GLY A 91 -21.60 -6.50 5.63
CA GLY A 91 -22.46 -7.47 4.97
C GLY A 91 -23.38 -6.86 3.92
N TYR A 92 -24.42 -7.62 3.59
CA TYR A 92 -25.37 -7.24 2.54
C TYR A 92 -26.05 -5.89 2.79
N GLY A 93 -25.98 -5.01 1.79
CA GLY A 93 -26.58 -3.67 1.82
C GLY A 93 -25.76 -2.60 2.53
N ASP A 94 -24.64 -2.97 3.16
CA ASP A 94 -23.73 -2.00 3.79
C ASP A 94 -22.90 -1.25 2.75
N GLU A 95 -22.40 -0.09 3.15
CA GLU A 95 -21.44 0.72 2.40
C GLU A 95 -20.11 0.82 3.14
N VAL A 96 -19.02 0.79 2.35
CA VAL A 96 -17.65 1.00 2.83
C VAL A 96 -17.05 2.19 2.09
N ILE A 97 -16.59 3.19 2.83
CA ILE A 97 -15.87 4.33 2.25
C ILE A 97 -14.41 3.95 2.05
N CYS A 98 -13.85 4.27 0.87
CA CYS A 98 -12.47 3.99 0.51
C CYS A 98 -11.87 5.17 -0.25
N PRO A 99 -10.58 5.55 -0.05
CA PRO A 99 -9.94 6.56 -0.89
C PRO A 99 -9.89 6.08 -2.34
N SER A 100 -10.10 7.01 -3.28
CA SER A 100 -10.11 6.67 -4.71
C SER A 100 -8.72 6.28 -5.24
N ILE A 101 -7.65 6.76 -4.62
CA ILE A 101 -6.26 6.40 -4.98
C ILE A 101 -5.75 5.32 -4.05
N THR A 102 -5.86 4.09 -4.49
CA THR A 102 -5.26 2.90 -3.86
C THR A 102 -5.25 1.73 -4.84
N TYR A 103 -4.74 0.58 -4.39
CA TYR A 103 -4.92 -0.68 -5.09
C TYR A 103 -6.34 -1.22 -4.84
N TRP A 104 -6.98 -1.78 -5.87
CA TRP A 104 -8.38 -2.25 -5.78
C TRP A 104 -8.64 -3.25 -4.64
N ALA A 105 -7.62 -4.01 -4.21
CA ALA A 105 -7.76 -4.99 -3.15
C ALA A 105 -8.11 -4.36 -1.79
N SER A 106 -7.83 -3.07 -1.60
CA SER A 106 -8.23 -2.37 -0.36
C SER A 106 -9.74 -2.45 -0.12
N CYS A 107 -10.57 -2.45 -1.17
CA CYS A 107 -12.03 -2.34 -1.03
C CYS A 107 -12.85 -3.37 -1.81
N ALA A 108 -12.30 -4.03 -2.84
CA ALA A 108 -13.08 -4.92 -3.71
C ALA A 108 -13.69 -6.13 -2.97
N GLY A 109 -13.11 -6.54 -1.85
CA GLY A 109 -13.67 -7.59 -0.98
C GLY A 109 -15.08 -7.30 -0.48
N ALA A 110 -15.48 -6.03 -0.38
CA ALA A 110 -16.82 -5.63 0.01
C ALA A 110 -17.91 -6.27 -0.87
N TYR A 111 -17.65 -6.41 -2.18
CA TYR A 111 -18.63 -6.99 -3.11
C TYR A 111 -18.97 -8.45 -2.81
N THR A 112 -18.00 -9.23 -2.38
CA THR A 112 -18.25 -10.64 -2.03
C THR A 112 -19.00 -10.79 -0.70
N LEU A 113 -19.06 -9.73 0.09
CA LEU A 113 -19.87 -9.63 1.30
C LEU A 113 -21.27 -9.06 1.02
N GLY A 114 -21.58 -8.70 -0.22
CA GLY A 114 -22.84 -8.05 -0.59
C GLY A 114 -22.91 -6.57 -0.25
N ALA A 115 -21.79 -5.99 0.19
CA ALA A 115 -21.65 -4.56 0.45
C ALA A 115 -21.21 -3.82 -0.82
N THR A 116 -21.23 -2.50 -0.77
CA THR A 116 -20.77 -1.65 -1.86
C THR A 116 -19.70 -0.66 -1.41
N VAL A 117 -19.00 -0.04 -2.39
CA VAL A 117 -17.90 0.90 -2.13
C VAL A 117 -18.35 2.31 -2.49
N VAL A 118 -18.15 3.25 -1.57
CA VAL A 118 -18.26 4.71 -1.80
C VAL A 118 -16.85 5.28 -1.83
N PHE A 119 -16.50 6.00 -2.90
CA PHE A 119 -15.18 6.59 -3.00
C PHE A 119 -15.10 7.98 -2.37
N CYS A 120 -14.02 8.24 -1.66
CA CYS A 120 -13.69 9.52 -1.08
C CYS A 120 -12.49 10.13 -1.76
N GLU A 121 -12.42 11.45 -1.78
CA GLU A 121 -11.28 12.20 -2.28
C GLU A 121 -10.05 12.00 -1.39
N ILE A 122 -8.88 12.26 -1.95
CA ILE A 122 -7.60 12.23 -1.24
C ILE A 122 -7.12 13.65 -0.93
N ASP A 123 -6.35 13.79 0.12
CA ASP A 123 -5.55 14.98 0.36
C ASP A 123 -4.42 15.06 -0.68
N PRO A 124 -4.22 16.20 -1.35
CA PRO A 124 -3.25 16.32 -2.45
C PRO A 124 -1.79 16.16 -2.03
N TYR A 125 -1.48 16.37 -0.75
CA TYR A 125 -0.12 16.22 -0.24
C TYR A 125 0.14 14.80 0.29
N SER A 126 -0.68 14.33 1.23
CA SER A 126 -0.53 12.98 1.83
C SER A 126 -0.96 11.87 0.86
N ARG A 127 -1.86 12.15 -0.09
CA ARG A 127 -2.51 11.18 -0.98
C ARG A 127 -3.27 10.08 -0.26
N CYS A 128 -3.46 10.24 1.03
CA CYS A 128 -4.36 9.44 1.83
C CYS A 128 -5.78 9.99 1.77
N LEU A 129 -6.77 9.28 2.29
CA LEU A 129 -8.12 9.77 2.42
C LEU A 129 -8.16 11.15 3.08
N ASP A 130 -8.83 12.13 2.45
CA ASP A 130 -8.98 13.47 3.01
C ASP A 130 -10.13 13.48 4.04
N PRO A 131 -9.83 13.68 5.33
CA PRO A 131 -10.86 13.71 6.37
C PRO A 131 -11.89 14.84 6.17
N LYS A 132 -11.52 15.94 5.51
CA LYS A 132 -12.43 17.05 5.21
C LYS A 132 -13.51 16.68 4.20
N ARG A 133 -13.27 15.64 3.42
CA ARG A 133 -14.19 15.12 2.40
C ARG A 133 -14.91 13.84 2.86
N LEU A 134 -14.55 13.30 4.04
CA LEU A 134 -15.08 12.03 4.53
C LEU A 134 -16.54 12.14 4.91
N GLU A 135 -16.92 13.16 5.68
CA GLU A 135 -18.27 13.26 6.26
C GLU A 135 -19.38 13.38 5.19
N GLU A 136 -19.10 14.03 4.07
CA GLU A 136 -20.04 14.15 2.94
C GLU A 136 -20.32 12.84 2.19
N LYS A 137 -19.49 11.81 2.41
CA LYS A 137 -19.65 10.48 1.82
C LYS A 137 -20.41 9.50 2.71
N ILE A 138 -20.73 9.92 3.94
CA ILE A 138 -21.43 9.06 4.91
C ILE A 138 -22.92 9.05 4.61
N THR A 139 -23.48 7.85 4.52
CA THR A 139 -24.92 7.60 4.38
C THR A 139 -25.43 6.75 5.54
N PRO A 140 -26.74 6.56 5.71
CA PRO A 140 -27.28 5.63 6.71
C PRO A 140 -26.82 4.17 6.56
N ARG A 141 -26.29 3.80 5.39
CA ARG A 141 -25.77 2.44 5.12
C ARG A 141 -24.26 2.33 5.35
N THR A 142 -23.55 3.43 5.57
CA THR A 142 -22.12 3.41 5.80
C THR A 142 -21.79 2.65 7.09
N LYS A 143 -20.98 1.60 6.97
CA LYS A 143 -20.59 0.71 8.06
C LYS A 143 -19.13 0.91 8.48
N ALA A 144 -18.26 1.16 7.51
CA ALA A 144 -16.84 1.30 7.76
C ALA A 144 -16.16 2.29 6.82
N VAL A 145 -15.00 2.76 7.27
CA VAL A 145 -14.04 3.53 6.48
C VAL A 145 -12.77 2.70 6.35
N ILE A 146 -12.29 2.55 5.11
CA ILE A 146 -10.97 1.99 4.83
C ILE A 146 -10.00 3.16 4.71
N VAL A 147 -8.98 3.17 5.55
CA VAL A 147 -7.89 4.13 5.51
C VAL A 147 -6.66 3.44 4.93
N VAL A 148 -6.11 3.99 3.86
CA VAL A 148 -4.87 3.48 3.25
C VAL A 148 -3.74 4.44 3.58
N HIS A 149 -2.69 3.95 4.23
CA HIS A 149 -1.46 4.70 4.46
C HIS A 149 -0.62 4.66 3.18
N TYR A 150 -1.04 5.49 2.21
CA TYR A 150 -0.62 5.36 0.83
C TYR A 150 0.82 5.84 0.60
N GLU A 151 1.61 5.04 -0.14
CA GLU A 151 3.02 5.36 -0.45
C GLU A 151 3.85 5.62 0.84
N ALA A 152 3.63 4.80 1.87
CA ALA A 152 4.25 4.89 3.19
C ALA A 152 3.85 6.13 4.03
N TYR A 153 3.03 7.04 3.51
CA TYR A 153 2.61 8.23 4.24
C TYR A 153 1.50 7.90 5.25
N PRO A 154 1.64 8.28 6.53
CA PRO A 154 0.59 8.08 7.52
C PRO A 154 -0.61 9.00 7.23
N ALA A 155 -1.82 8.42 7.12
CA ALA A 155 -3.06 9.18 6.99
C ALA A 155 -3.36 10.00 8.26
N ASP A 156 -4.20 11.01 8.15
CA ASP A 156 -4.58 11.88 9.28
C ASP A 156 -5.61 11.19 10.20
N MET A 157 -5.08 10.27 11.02
CA MET A 157 -5.89 9.35 11.80
C MET A 157 -6.71 10.04 12.90
N ASP A 158 -6.26 11.17 13.45
CA ASP A 158 -7.00 11.82 14.53
C ASP A 158 -8.34 12.36 14.03
N GLU A 159 -8.35 13.08 12.89
CA GLU A 159 -9.58 13.61 12.30
C GLU A 159 -10.47 12.47 11.77
N ILE A 160 -9.89 11.46 11.13
CA ILE A 160 -10.65 10.31 10.61
C ILE A 160 -11.32 9.56 11.77
N MET A 161 -10.62 9.30 12.87
CA MET A 161 -11.16 8.61 14.03
C MET A 161 -12.22 9.43 14.76
N GLU A 162 -12.11 10.75 14.78
CA GLU A 162 -13.14 11.64 15.34
C GLU A 162 -14.44 11.51 14.55
N ILE A 163 -14.38 11.59 13.21
CA ILE A 163 -15.54 11.43 12.33
C ILE A 163 -16.13 10.03 12.46
N ALA A 164 -15.29 9.00 12.43
CA ALA A 164 -15.74 7.61 12.55
C ALA A 164 -16.49 7.35 13.86
N ARG A 165 -15.99 7.84 14.99
CA ARG A 165 -16.65 7.72 16.29
C ARG A 165 -17.99 8.48 16.32
N LYS A 166 -18.03 9.69 15.78
CA LYS A 166 -19.26 10.51 15.68
C LYS A 166 -20.38 9.77 14.96
N HIS A 167 -20.04 9.00 13.93
CA HIS A 167 -21.02 8.28 13.09
C HIS A 167 -21.11 6.77 13.41
N GLY A 168 -20.39 6.27 14.41
CA GLY A 168 -20.42 4.87 14.81
C GLY A 168 -19.84 3.92 13.77
N LEU A 169 -18.86 4.39 12.96
CA LEU A 169 -18.24 3.64 11.88
C LEU A 169 -17.04 2.85 12.38
N LYS A 170 -16.80 1.68 11.80
CA LYS A 170 -15.56 0.93 11.95
C LYS A 170 -14.46 1.52 11.06
N VAL A 171 -13.20 1.46 11.53
CA VAL A 171 -12.03 1.91 10.77
C VAL A 171 -11.10 0.75 10.51
N ILE A 172 -10.88 0.45 9.21
CA ILE A 172 -9.95 -0.58 8.73
C ILE A 172 -8.73 0.14 8.17
N GLU A 173 -7.55 -0.09 8.74
CA GLU A 173 -6.30 0.48 8.25
C GLU A 173 -5.63 -0.51 7.28
N ASP A 174 -5.51 -0.14 6.00
CA ASP A 174 -4.66 -0.84 5.03
C ASP A 174 -3.23 -0.31 5.15
N VAL A 175 -2.38 -1.11 5.77
CA VAL A 175 -0.97 -0.80 6.06
C VAL A 175 -0.02 -1.44 5.06
N SER A 176 -0.54 -1.94 3.95
CA SER A 176 0.26 -2.66 2.92
C SER A 176 1.41 -1.85 2.34
N HIS A 177 1.39 -0.51 2.45
CA HIS A 177 2.45 0.38 2.00
C HIS A 177 3.30 0.96 3.14
N ALA A 178 2.89 0.78 4.40
CA ALA A 178 3.45 1.52 5.52
C ALA A 178 3.69 0.66 6.78
N GLN A 179 4.06 -0.63 6.61
CA GLN A 179 4.36 -1.50 7.75
C GLN A 179 5.44 -0.86 8.63
N GLY A 180 5.21 -0.82 9.94
CA GLY A 180 6.11 -0.23 10.92
C GLY A 180 6.14 1.30 10.94
N GLY A 181 5.31 1.97 10.14
CA GLY A 181 5.12 3.41 10.19
C GLY A 181 4.40 3.86 11.46
N LEU A 182 4.64 5.11 11.84
CA LEU A 182 4.02 5.71 13.02
C LEU A 182 3.18 6.93 12.64
N TYR A 183 2.06 7.11 13.32
CA TYR A 183 1.30 8.35 13.35
C TYR A 183 1.31 8.92 14.75
N LYS A 184 2.01 10.03 14.98
CA LYS A 184 2.17 10.68 16.28
C LYS A 184 2.59 9.69 17.39
N GLY A 185 3.59 8.85 17.07
CA GLY A 185 4.15 7.85 17.96
C GLY A 185 3.32 6.56 18.12
N ARG A 186 2.14 6.46 17.48
CA ARG A 186 1.29 5.26 17.48
C ARG A 186 1.56 4.43 16.23
N GLN A 187 1.67 3.13 16.40
CA GLN A 187 1.89 2.18 15.30
C GLN A 187 0.70 2.20 14.32
N LEU A 188 0.97 2.34 13.02
CA LEU A 188 -0.07 2.24 11.99
C LEU A 188 -0.71 0.85 11.97
N GLY A 189 -2.02 0.81 11.79
CA GLY A 189 -2.84 -0.40 11.87
C GLY A 189 -3.33 -0.75 13.27
N THR A 190 -2.92 0.02 14.31
CA THR A 190 -3.39 -0.14 15.69
C THR A 190 -4.21 1.05 16.18
N ILE A 191 -4.54 1.97 15.30
CA ILE A 191 -5.25 3.22 15.63
C ILE A 191 -6.74 3.07 15.36
N GLY A 192 -7.10 2.43 14.26
CA GLY A 192 -8.47 2.02 13.94
C GLY A 192 -8.90 0.75 14.68
N ASP A 193 -9.97 0.12 14.21
CA ASP A 193 -10.50 -1.12 14.79
C ASP A 193 -9.68 -2.35 14.39
N VAL A 194 -9.10 -2.36 13.19
CA VAL A 194 -8.29 -3.45 12.66
C VAL A 194 -7.29 -2.95 11.61
N GLY A 195 -6.06 -3.42 11.71
CA GLY A 195 -5.04 -3.25 10.68
C GLY A 195 -4.95 -4.48 9.78
N ALA A 196 -4.68 -4.27 8.49
CA ALA A 196 -4.42 -5.34 7.53
C ALA A 196 -3.26 -4.96 6.61
N ALA A 197 -2.41 -5.93 6.28
CA ALA A 197 -1.25 -5.67 5.44
C ALA A 197 -0.96 -6.82 4.48
N SER A 198 -0.52 -6.48 3.28
CA SER A 198 0.15 -7.40 2.35
C SER A 198 1.62 -7.54 2.73
N LEU A 199 2.10 -8.77 2.73
CA LEU A 199 3.50 -9.13 2.96
C LEU A 199 4.15 -9.73 1.69
N MET A 200 3.59 -9.41 0.52
CA MET A 200 4.08 -9.86 -0.78
C MET A 200 5.52 -9.40 -1.02
N SER A 201 6.29 -10.16 -1.82
CA SER A 201 7.73 -9.94 -2.07
C SER A 201 8.12 -8.52 -2.50
N GLY A 202 7.21 -7.73 -3.05
CA GLY A 202 7.45 -6.34 -3.40
C GLY A 202 7.18 -5.34 -2.28
N LYS A 203 6.65 -5.76 -1.13
CA LYS A 203 6.34 -4.87 0.01
C LYS A 203 7.57 -4.62 0.88
N SER A 204 7.48 -3.63 1.78
CA SER A 204 8.61 -3.29 2.65
C SER A 204 8.93 -4.42 3.65
N LEU A 205 7.93 -5.05 4.26
CA LEU A 205 8.09 -6.33 4.94
C LEU A 205 7.69 -7.46 3.98
N ALA A 206 8.67 -8.11 3.37
CA ALA A 206 8.49 -9.01 2.24
C ALA A 206 8.82 -10.46 2.61
N ILE A 207 7.82 -11.37 2.52
CA ILE A 207 7.96 -12.78 2.89
C ILE A 207 7.45 -13.77 1.84
N GLY A 208 7.33 -13.35 0.60
CA GLY A 208 6.78 -14.14 -0.51
C GLY A 208 5.35 -13.74 -0.84
N GLU A 209 4.41 -14.65 -0.72
CA GLU A 209 2.97 -14.38 -0.80
C GLU A 209 2.36 -14.63 0.58
N ALA A 210 1.93 -13.55 1.21
CA ALA A 210 1.26 -13.57 2.51
C ALA A 210 0.54 -12.26 2.80
N GLY A 211 -0.30 -12.28 3.82
CA GLY A 211 -0.92 -11.12 4.44
C GLY A 211 -1.12 -11.35 5.93
N ILE A 212 -1.45 -10.31 6.63
CA ILE A 212 -1.76 -10.37 8.05
C ILE A 212 -2.82 -9.33 8.39
N LEU A 213 -3.77 -9.69 9.24
CA LEU A 213 -4.63 -8.73 9.94
C LEU A 213 -4.31 -8.78 11.45
N TYR A 214 -4.51 -7.67 12.13
CA TYR A 214 -4.26 -7.58 13.56
C TYR A 214 -5.18 -6.54 14.22
N THR A 215 -5.58 -6.82 15.45
CA THR A 215 -6.58 -6.03 16.17
C THR A 215 -6.50 -6.25 17.68
N ASP A 216 -7.02 -5.32 18.46
CA ASP A 216 -7.26 -5.49 19.90
C ASP A 216 -8.68 -5.95 20.22
N ASP A 217 -9.58 -5.95 19.23
CA ASP A 217 -10.98 -6.37 19.34
C ASP A 217 -11.10 -7.88 19.14
N ARG A 218 -11.49 -8.57 20.21
CA ARG A 218 -11.65 -10.03 20.19
C ARG A 218 -12.72 -10.52 19.23
N GLU A 219 -13.83 -9.81 19.11
CA GLU A 219 -14.91 -10.21 18.21
C GLU A 219 -14.49 -10.09 16.74
N ILE A 220 -13.78 -9.02 16.36
CA ILE A 220 -13.23 -8.88 15.01
C ILE A 220 -12.29 -10.03 14.68
N TYR A 221 -11.39 -10.40 15.62
CA TYR A 221 -10.48 -11.52 15.44
C TYR A 221 -11.21 -12.86 15.28
N ASP A 222 -12.14 -13.18 16.18
CA ASP A 222 -12.90 -14.42 16.16
C ASP A 222 -13.72 -14.58 14.88
N ARG A 223 -14.35 -13.50 14.42
CA ARG A 223 -15.08 -13.47 13.15
C ARG A 223 -14.15 -13.70 11.97
N ALA A 224 -12.99 -13.08 11.94
CA ALA A 224 -11.99 -13.27 10.89
C ALA A 224 -11.47 -14.72 10.84
N VAL A 225 -11.24 -15.35 12.01
CA VAL A 225 -10.87 -16.76 12.12
C VAL A 225 -11.98 -17.66 11.55
N ALA A 226 -13.22 -17.45 11.97
CA ALA A 226 -14.37 -18.23 11.50
C ALA A 226 -14.62 -18.10 9.99
N TYR A 227 -14.26 -16.95 9.42
CA TYR A 227 -14.45 -16.65 8.00
C TYR A 227 -13.40 -17.31 7.08
N GLY A 228 -12.12 -17.19 7.43
CA GLY A 228 -11.03 -17.56 6.52
C GLY A 228 -10.04 -18.60 7.07
N ALA A 229 -10.12 -18.95 8.33
CA ALA A 229 -9.21 -19.89 9.00
C ALA A 229 -9.99 -20.96 9.79
N TYR A 230 -10.98 -21.57 9.13
CA TYR A 230 -11.93 -22.50 9.75
C TYR A 230 -11.26 -23.70 10.48
N GLU A 231 -10.06 -24.10 10.09
CA GLU A 231 -9.28 -25.13 10.77
C GLU A 231 -8.84 -24.73 12.19
N ARG A 232 -8.95 -23.45 12.52
CA ARG A 232 -8.67 -22.87 13.84
C ARG A 232 -9.96 -22.47 14.58
N PHE A 233 -11.11 -22.64 13.93
CA PHE A 233 -12.42 -22.25 14.47
C PHE A 233 -12.99 -23.39 15.31
N SER A 234 -12.85 -23.29 16.62
CA SER A 234 -13.42 -24.21 17.62
C SER A 234 -13.95 -23.43 18.81
N LYS A 235 -14.80 -24.08 19.62
CA LYS A 235 -15.37 -23.51 20.85
C LYS A 235 -14.30 -23.01 21.82
N ASP A 236 -13.18 -23.72 21.88
CA ASP A 236 -12.08 -23.38 22.80
C ASP A 236 -11.19 -22.27 22.24
N ALA A 237 -11.21 -22.05 20.91
CA ALA A 237 -10.37 -21.06 20.26
C ALA A 237 -11.03 -19.68 20.15
N VAL A 238 -12.37 -19.62 20.12
CA VAL A 238 -13.12 -18.35 20.03
C VAL A 238 -13.78 -18.02 21.37
N GLU A 239 -13.80 -16.72 21.70
CA GLU A 239 -14.44 -16.22 22.93
C GLU A 239 -15.83 -15.65 22.67
N THR A 240 -16.08 -15.17 21.43
CA THR A 240 -17.36 -14.60 21.00
C THR A 240 -18.48 -15.63 21.08
N GLU A 241 -19.44 -15.43 21.98
CA GLU A 241 -20.40 -16.47 22.41
C GLU A 241 -21.26 -17.01 21.27
N TYR A 242 -21.81 -16.14 20.41
CA TYR A 242 -22.66 -16.62 19.30
C TYR A 242 -21.88 -17.46 18.28
N LEU A 243 -20.57 -17.23 18.11
CA LEU A 243 -19.73 -18.01 17.21
C LEU A 243 -19.51 -19.44 17.73
N LYS A 244 -19.50 -19.65 19.03
CA LYS A 244 -19.37 -20.99 19.63
C LYS A 244 -20.50 -21.93 19.18
N SER A 245 -21.68 -21.38 18.97
CA SER A 245 -22.83 -22.16 18.43
C SER A 245 -22.68 -22.57 16.97
N LEU A 246 -21.74 -21.92 16.24
CA LEU A 246 -21.46 -22.11 14.82
C LEU A 246 -20.19 -22.95 14.58
N GLU A 247 -19.64 -23.58 15.63
CA GLU A 247 -18.43 -24.39 15.53
C GLU A 247 -18.53 -25.43 14.40
N GLY A 248 -17.44 -25.57 13.63
CA GLY A 248 -17.37 -26.51 12.51
C GLY A 248 -18.00 -25.98 11.22
N LEU A 249 -18.63 -24.80 11.23
CA LEU A 249 -19.19 -24.18 10.02
C LEU A 249 -18.16 -23.18 9.43
N PRO A 250 -17.69 -23.38 8.20
CA PRO A 250 -16.80 -22.43 7.54
C PRO A 250 -17.63 -21.23 7.04
N LEU A 251 -17.81 -20.20 7.86
CA LEU A 251 -18.78 -19.11 7.65
C LEU A 251 -18.61 -18.37 6.32
N GLY A 252 -17.37 -18.20 5.85
CA GLY A 252 -17.12 -17.57 4.55
C GLY A 252 -16.95 -18.56 3.41
N GLY A 253 -16.78 -19.85 3.70
CA GLY A 253 -16.38 -20.85 2.69
C GLY A 253 -14.98 -20.65 2.12
N PHE A 254 -14.17 -19.76 2.72
CA PHE A 254 -12.83 -19.42 2.28
C PHE A 254 -11.76 -20.10 3.12
N LYS A 255 -10.57 -20.28 2.51
CA LYS A 255 -9.40 -20.82 3.19
C LYS A 255 -8.22 -19.86 2.94
N TYR A 256 -8.00 -18.97 3.91
CA TYR A 256 -6.99 -17.92 3.84
C TYR A 256 -5.70 -18.25 4.57
N ARG A 257 -5.53 -19.50 4.97
CA ARG A 257 -4.38 -19.97 5.73
C ARG A 257 -3.05 -19.55 5.08
N MET A 258 -2.19 -18.93 5.86
CA MET A 258 -0.82 -18.59 5.47
C MET A 258 0.01 -19.87 5.25
N HIS A 259 0.85 -19.87 4.23
CA HIS A 259 1.81 -20.94 4.00
C HIS A 259 2.96 -20.86 5.02
N GLN A 260 3.30 -21.98 5.66
CA GLN A 260 4.29 -21.97 6.73
C GLN A 260 5.71 -21.59 6.29
N VAL A 261 6.08 -21.81 5.04
CA VAL A 261 7.33 -21.32 4.46
C VAL A 261 7.40 -19.79 4.52
N SER A 262 6.29 -19.11 4.16
CA SER A 262 6.21 -17.65 4.28
C SER A 262 6.26 -17.20 5.74
N ALA A 263 5.61 -17.91 6.65
CA ALA A 263 5.65 -17.60 8.08
C ALA A 263 7.05 -17.75 8.67
N ALA A 264 7.78 -18.81 8.30
CA ALA A 264 9.16 -19.03 8.74
C ALA A 264 10.09 -17.91 8.26
N MET A 265 10.01 -17.55 6.97
CA MET A 265 10.72 -16.40 6.43
C MET A 265 10.30 -15.10 7.14
N GLY A 266 8.99 -14.95 7.45
CA GLY A 266 8.44 -13.78 8.13
C GLY A 266 9.05 -13.52 9.49
N ARG A 267 9.28 -14.55 10.28
CA ARG A 267 9.94 -14.45 11.59
C ARG A 267 11.37 -13.91 11.47
N VAL A 268 12.13 -14.38 10.47
CA VAL A 268 13.49 -13.89 10.22
C VAL A 268 13.47 -12.47 9.69
N GLN A 269 12.65 -12.17 8.69
CA GLN A 269 12.52 -10.84 8.10
C GLN A 269 12.11 -9.79 9.15
N LEU A 270 11.16 -10.13 10.03
CA LEU A 270 10.67 -9.23 11.09
C LEU A 270 11.79 -8.88 12.09
N LYS A 271 12.64 -9.83 12.44
CA LYS A 271 13.79 -9.64 13.34
C LYS A 271 14.75 -8.53 12.88
N TYR A 272 14.90 -8.37 11.55
CA TYR A 272 15.82 -7.39 10.96
C TYR A 272 15.11 -6.16 10.41
N TYR A 273 13.77 -6.15 10.40
CA TYR A 273 12.98 -5.17 9.67
C TYR A 273 13.22 -3.73 10.15
N ASP A 274 13.18 -3.47 11.45
CA ASP A 274 13.35 -2.11 11.99
C ASP A 274 14.73 -1.52 11.67
N ALA A 275 15.79 -2.35 11.71
CA ALA A 275 17.12 -1.91 11.34
C ALA A 275 17.21 -1.55 9.84
N ARG A 276 16.59 -2.36 8.98
CA ARG A 276 16.52 -2.09 7.53
C ARG A 276 15.70 -0.83 7.25
N CYS A 277 14.57 -0.64 7.92
CA CYS A 277 13.76 0.57 7.78
C CYS A 277 14.53 1.85 8.14
N LYS A 278 15.38 1.82 9.18
CA LYS A 278 16.24 2.96 9.55
C LYS A 278 17.23 3.31 8.44
N GLU A 279 17.83 2.33 7.79
CA GLU A 279 18.74 2.56 6.67
C GLU A 279 18.01 3.11 5.44
N ILE A 280 16.82 2.56 5.11
CA ILE A 280 15.96 3.04 4.03
C ILE A 280 15.53 4.49 4.31
N ASP A 281 15.08 4.78 5.53
CA ASP A 281 14.63 6.10 5.96
C ASP A 281 15.75 7.14 5.87
N LYS A 282 16.96 6.79 6.34
CA LYS A 282 18.15 7.63 6.22
C LYS A 282 18.48 7.93 4.74
N ALA A 283 18.41 6.93 3.88
CA ALA A 283 18.72 7.08 2.45
C ALA A 283 17.68 7.94 1.74
N ALA A 284 16.38 7.70 1.99
CA ALA A 284 15.29 8.45 1.39
C ALA A 284 15.31 9.93 1.83
N ASN A 285 15.46 10.19 3.13
CA ASN A 285 15.54 11.56 3.64
C ASN A 285 16.77 12.30 3.09
N TYR A 286 17.94 11.66 3.05
CA TYR A 286 19.13 12.26 2.46
C TYR A 286 18.92 12.62 0.98
N PHE A 287 18.30 11.75 0.20
CA PHE A 287 17.94 12.03 -1.19
C PHE A 287 17.00 13.25 -1.30
N LEU A 288 15.96 13.30 -0.47
CA LEU A 288 15.00 14.41 -0.47
C LEU A 288 15.63 15.74 -0.04
N ASP A 289 16.55 15.72 0.94
CA ASP A 289 17.29 16.90 1.37
C ASP A 289 18.16 17.46 0.24
N LEU A 290 18.77 16.60 -0.57
CA LEU A 290 19.54 17.00 -1.75
C LEU A 290 18.67 17.65 -2.83
N LEU A 291 17.37 17.42 -2.84
CA LEU A 291 16.42 17.99 -3.80
C LEU A 291 15.76 19.28 -3.30
N GLU A 292 16.08 19.74 -2.09
CA GLU A 292 15.53 20.99 -1.56
C GLU A 292 15.89 22.18 -2.47
N GLY A 293 14.86 22.96 -2.85
CA GLY A 293 15.01 24.12 -3.76
C GLY A 293 15.20 23.77 -5.23
N VAL A 294 15.13 22.51 -5.64
CA VAL A 294 15.17 22.11 -7.06
C VAL A 294 13.82 22.46 -7.70
N PRO A 295 13.79 23.31 -8.76
CA PRO A 295 12.55 23.66 -9.44
C PRO A 295 11.80 22.43 -9.96
N GLY A 296 10.48 22.46 -9.85
CA GLY A 296 9.59 21.39 -10.34
C GLY A 296 9.48 20.16 -9.44
N ILE A 297 10.28 20.07 -8.38
CA ILE A 297 10.26 18.93 -7.45
C ILE A 297 10.10 19.42 -6.01
N GLN A 298 9.07 18.93 -5.34
CA GLN A 298 8.89 19.13 -3.91
C GLN A 298 8.98 17.80 -3.16
N ALA A 299 9.83 17.74 -2.14
CA ALA A 299 9.92 16.62 -1.24
C ALA A 299 8.55 16.34 -0.58
N ARG A 300 8.16 15.06 -0.52
CA ARG A 300 6.93 14.62 0.16
C ARG A 300 7.31 13.67 1.28
N ARG A 301 7.18 14.14 2.49
CA ARG A 301 7.43 13.39 3.72
C ARG A 301 6.52 13.89 4.84
N CYS A 302 6.20 13.02 5.80
CA CYS A 302 5.44 13.43 6.98
C CYS A 302 6.28 14.31 7.91
N ASP A 303 5.62 14.99 8.82
CA ASP A 303 6.29 15.79 9.84
C ASP A 303 6.81 14.89 10.98
N TYR A 304 8.10 14.60 10.96
CA TYR A 304 8.78 13.77 11.97
C TYR A 304 8.76 14.39 13.37
N SER A 305 8.60 15.72 13.48
CA SER A 305 8.53 16.41 14.76
C SER A 305 7.29 16.01 15.57
N THR A 306 6.26 15.52 14.91
CA THR A 306 5.03 14.99 15.53
C THR A 306 5.18 13.57 16.07
N GLY A 307 6.31 12.90 15.80
CA GLY A 307 6.49 11.47 16.06
C GLY A 307 5.92 10.57 14.98
N SER A 308 5.51 11.13 13.82
CA SER A 308 5.09 10.36 12.65
C SER A 308 6.30 9.93 11.82
N THR A 309 6.23 8.77 11.13
CA THR A 309 7.32 8.25 10.30
C THR A 309 6.81 7.56 9.04
N MET A 310 7.63 7.56 7.99
CA MET A 310 7.38 6.84 6.73
C MET A 310 8.23 5.57 6.68
N SER A 311 7.93 4.59 7.54
CA SER A 311 8.71 3.34 7.60
C SER A 311 8.67 2.56 6.30
N GLY A 312 9.83 2.03 5.90
CA GLY A 312 9.99 1.18 4.71
C GLY A 312 9.91 1.91 3.37
N TRP A 313 9.39 3.12 3.30
CA TRP A 313 9.33 3.99 2.10
C TRP A 313 8.85 3.31 0.82
N TYR A 314 7.90 2.38 0.95
CA TYR A 314 7.36 1.65 -0.19
C TYR A 314 6.66 2.58 -1.18
N ALA A 315 7.08 2.51 -2.46
CA ALA A 315 6.50 3.27 -3.56
C ALA A 315 6.46 4.81 -3.34
N ALA A 316 7.34 5.33 -2.49
CA ALA A 316 7.37 6.75 -2.16
C ALA A 316 7.61 7.65 -3.39
N THR A 317 7.09 8.88 -3.31
CA THR A 317 7.04 9.82 -4.42
C THR A 317 7.38 11.24 -3.96
N CYS A 318 7.79 12.09 -4.90
CA CYS A 318 7.80 13.54 -4.80
C CYS A 318 6.57 14.16 -5.45
N ILE A 319 6.27 15.41 -5.09
CA ILE A 319 5.29 16.23 -5.81
C ILE A 319 6.01 16.89 -7.00
N TYR A 320 5.42 16.74 -8.19
CA TYR A 320 5.87 17.38 -9.41
C TYR A 320 5.08 18.67 -9.67
N LYS A 321 5.79 19.74 -9.95
CA LYS A 321 5.23 21.08 -10.19
C LYS A 321 5.56 21.54 -11.61
N PRO A 322 4.72 21.22 -12.60
CA PRO A 322 4.97 21.60 -13.99
C PRO A 322 5.06 23.11 -14.20
N GLU A 323 4.35 23.91 -13.40
CA GLU A 323 4.34 25.36 -13.45
C GLU A 323 5.73 25.99 -13.19
N GLU A 324 6.57 25.33 -12.41
CA GLU A 324 7.96 25.76 -12.15
C GLU A 324 8.92 25.40 -13.29
N LEU A 325 8.49 24.55 -14.23
CA LEU A 325 9.26 24.06 -15.38
C LEU A 325 8.59 24.41 -16.72
N GLY A 326 7.92 25.57 -16.78
CA GLY A 326 7.33 26.07 -18.04
C GLY A 326 6.21 25.20 -18.60
N GLY A 327 5.55 24.39 -17.77
CA GLY A 327 4.48 23.50 -18.16
C GLY A 327 4.97 22.12 -18.66
N LEU A 328 6.24 21.78 -18.48
CA LEU A 328 6.80 20.48 -18.88
C LEU A 328 6.00 19.33 -18.26
N SER A 329 5.58 18.36 -19.08
CA SER A 329 4.84 17.21 -18.57
C SER A 329 5.70 16.32 -17.67
N VAL A 330 5.10 15.71 -16.65
CA VAL A 330 5.80 14.76 -15.79
C VAL A 330 6.31 13.55 -16.58
N THR A 331 5.61 13.16 -17.64
CA THR A 331 6.01 12.08 -18.54
C THR A 331 7.34 12.41 -19.22
N ARG A 332 7.46 13.59 -19.80
CA ARG A 332 8.69 14.02 -20.48
C ARG A 332 9.85 14.22 -19.50
N PHE A 333 9.56 14.75 -18.31
CA PHE A 333 10.54 14.87 -17.23
C PHE A 333 11.12 13.52 -16.82
N CYS A 334 10.25 12.52 -16.59
CA CYS A 334 10.69 11.15 -16.22
C CYS A 334 11.41 10.43 -17.38
N GLU A 335 11.03 10.69 -18.64
CA GLU A 335 11.76 10.18 -19.79
C GLU A 335 13.23 10.68 -19.79
N ALA A 336 13.44 11.94 -19.50
CA ALA A 336 14.78 12.50 -19.38
C ALA A 336 15.54 11.90 -18.19
N LEU A 337 14.90 11.70 -17.03
CA LEU A 337 15.51 11.02 -15.87
C LEU A 337 15.94 9.60 -16.19
N MET A 338 15.12 8.85 -16.91
CA MET A 338 15.47 7.50 -17.36
C MET A 338 16.68 7.50 -18.31
N ALA A 339 16.77 8.48 -19.21
CA ALA A 339 17.94 8.64 -20.08
C ALA A 339 19.21 8.95 -19.30
N GLU A 340 19.11 9.73 -18.20
CA GLU A 340 20.20 9.99 -17.26
C GLU A 340 20.64 8.75 -16.46
N GLY A 341 19.93 7.63 -16.58
CA GLY A 341 20.19 6.39 -15.84
C GLY A 341 19.49 6.32 -14.49
N ALA A 342 18.60 7.26 -14.17
CA ALA A 342 17.83 7.25 -12.92
C ALA A 342 16.68 6.24 -12.97
N VAL A 343 17.03 4.97 -13.03
CA VAL A 343 16.07 3.85 -13.08
C VAL A 343 15.23 3.81 -11.79
N GLY A 344 13.92 3.61 -11.95
CA GLY A 344 12.97 3.60 -10.83
C GLY A 344 12.26 4.94 -10.61
N MET A 345 12.71 6.02 -11.23
CA MET A 345 12.00 7.30 -11.23
C MET A 345 11.00 7.33 -12.40
N SER A 346 9.73 7.22 -12.09
CA SER A 346 8.65 7.16 -13.07
C SER A 346 7.49 8.09 -12.71
N ALA A 347 6.72 8.47 -13.72
CA ALA A 347 5.57 9.34 -13.58
C ALA A 347 4.32 8.58 -13.10
N GLY A 348 3.45 9.29 -12.37
CA GLY A 348 2.14 8.81 -12.01
C GLY A 348 2.09 7.98 -10.72
N CYS A 349 0.88 7.60 -10.34
CA CYS A 349 0.55 6.72 -9.22
C CYS A 349 -0.53 5.73 -9.64
N ASN A 350 -1.25 5.09 -8.72
CA ASN A 350 -2.45 4.34 -9.07
C ASN A 350 -3.47 5.25 -9.77
N ARG A 351 -4.13 4.73 -10.79
CA ARG A 351 -5.29 5.41 -11.39
C ARG A 351 -6.46 5.39 -10.42
N PRO A 352 -7.32 6.43 -10.42
CA PRO A 352 -8.47 6.49 -9.54
C PRO A 352 -9.39 5.28 -9.70
N LEU A 353 -9.73 4.62 -8.59
CA LEU A 353 -10.58 3.44 -8.60
C LEU A 353 -12.01 3.74 -9.02
N HIS A 354 -12.54 4.93 -8.70
CA HIS A 354 -13.87 5.32 -9.14
C HIS A 354 -14.03 5.34 -10.67
N THR A 355 -12.92 5.45 -11.43
CA THR A 355 -12.93 5.36 -12.90
C THR A 355 -12.70 3.93 -13.43
N HIS A 356 -12.43 2.96 -12.55
CA HIS A 356 -12.16 1.59 -12.96
C HIS A 356 -13.43 0.88 -13.43
N PRO A 357 -13.42 0.15 -14.57
CA PRO A 357 -14.60 -0.55 -15.08
C PRO A 357 -15.27 -1.48 -14.07
N MET A 358 -14.50 -2.14 -13.20
CA MET A 358 -15.03 -2.99 -12.13
C MET A 358 -15.99 -2.24 -11.21
N PHE A 359 -15.72 -0.96 -10.94
CA PHE A 359 -16.54 -0.12 -10.06
C PHE A 359 -17.56 0.71 -10.81
N GLN A 360 -17.44 0.86 -12.12
CA GLN A 360 -18.34 1.68 -12.92
C GLN A 360 -19.41 0.88 -13.65
N THR A 361 -19.03 -0.18 -14.35
CA THR A 361 -19.91 -0.82 -15.34
C THR A 361 -20.00 -2.33 -15.22
N ALA A 362 -19.03 -3.00 -14.57
CA ALA A 362 -19.01 -4.45 -14.53
C ALA A 362 -20.16 -5.03 -13.69
N ASP A 363 -20.96 -5.89 -14.30
CA ASP A 363 -21.91 -6.78 -13.65
C ASP A 363 -21.24 -8.13 -13.38
N ILE A 364 -20.51 -8.23 -12.26
CA ILE A 364 -19.70 -9.40 -11.93
C ILE A 364 -20.57 -10.63 -11.65
N TYR A 365 -21.77 -10.43 -11.11
CA TYR A 365 -22.67 -11.50 -10.67
C TYR A 365 -23.86 -11.72 -11.59
N HIS A 366 -23.89 -11.06 -12.77
CA HIS A 366 -24.96 -11.18 -13.77
C HIS A 366 -26.36 -10.87 -13.19
N THR A 367 -26.45 -9.79 -12.42
CA THR A 367 -27.70 -9.33 -11.80
C THR A 367 -28.52 -8.39 -12.70
N GLY A 368 -27.98 -8.01 -13.85
CA GLY A 368 -28.56 -7.02 -14.78
C GLY A 368 -28.24 -5.56 -14.43
N LYS A 369 -27.41 -5.36 -13.39
CA LYS A 369 -26.91 -4.04 -12.96
C LYS A 369 -25.41 -4.12 -12.68
N PRO A 370 -24.65 -3.02 -12.82
CA PRO A 370 -23.29 -2.95 -12.31
C PRO A 370 -23.23 -3.39 -10.85
N THR A 371 -22.27 -4.24 -10.49
CA THR A 371 -22.18 -4.85 -9.15
C THR A 371 -22.16 -3.81 -8.04
N ARG A 372 -21.51 -2.67 -8.26
CA ARG A 372 -21.42 -1.57 -7.28
C ARG A 372 -22.78 -1.02 -6.85
N ILE A 373 -23.78 -1.09 -7.71
CA ILE A 373 -25.14 -0.60 -7.45
C ILE A 373 -26.20 -1.71 -7.41
N ALA A 374 -25.78 -2.96 -7.42
CA ALA A 374 -26.71 -4.09 -7.48
C ALA A 374 -27.56 -4.22 -6.20
N ASN A 375 -26.99 -3.88 -5.06
CA ASN A 375 -27.57 -4.05 -3.73
C ASN A 375 -27.98 -2.71 -3.07
N VAL A 376 -28.14 -1.65 -3.86
CA VAL A 376 -28.57 -0.33 -3.39
C VAL A 376 -29.71 0.20 -4.25
N ASP A 377 -30.57 1.02 -3.65
CA ASP A 377 -31.74 1.60 -4.34
C ASP A 377 -31.38 2.86 -5.15
N GLU A 378 -30.28 3.51 -4.79
CA GLU A 378 -29.80 4.74 -5.42
C GLU A 378 -28.48 4.49 -6.17
N ASP A 379 -28.23 5.28 -7.21
CA ASP A 379 -26.96 5.21 -7.93
C ASP A 379 -25.87 5.99 -7.20
N ILE A 380 -25.15 5.30 -6.32
CA ILE A 380 -24.07 5.87 -5.50
C ILE A 380 -22.88 6.36 -6.31
N ARG A 381 -22.77 6.06 -7.63
CA ARG A 381 -21.71 6.59 -8.50
C ARG A 381 -21.82 8.11 -8.66
N ASP A 382 -22.98 8.67 -8.36
CA ASP A 382 -23.18 10.12 -8.32
C ASP A 382 -22.35 10.80 -7.21
N LEU A 383 -21.97 10.07 -6.16
CA LEU A 383 -21.07 10.55 -5.11
C LEU A 383 -19.60 10.71 -5.57
N ASP A 384 -19.25 10.19 -6.75
CA ASP A 384 -17.88 10.24 -7.28
C ASP A 384 -17.60 11.51 -8.11
N LYS A 385 -18.58 12.36 -8.36
CA LYS A 385 -18.47 13.48 -9.34
C LYS A 385 -17.42 14.53 -8.99
N ASP A 386 -17.01 14.62 -7.74
CA ASP A 386 -16.09 15.66 -7.23
C ASP A 386 -14.73 15.11 -6.80
N LEU A 387 -14.25 14.01 -7.43
CA LEU A 387 -12.96 13.39 -7.12
C LEU A 387 -11.82 13.90 -8.03
N THR A 388 -11.80 15.22 -8.25
CA THR A 388 -10.92 15.87 -9.25
C THR A 388 -9.45 15.85 -8.87
N ILE A 389 -9.12 15.84 -7.57
CA ILE A 389 -7.73 15.68 -7.11
C ILE A 389 -7.24 14.29 -7.47
N SER A 390 -8.00 13.25 -7.14
CA SER A 390 -7.69 11.87 -7.50
C SER A 390 -7.47 11.69 -9.01
N GLU A 391 -8.29 12.33 -9.85
CA GLU A 391 -8.17 12.23 -11.31
C GLU A 391 -6.89 12.87 -11.88
N ASN A 392 -6.35 13.87 -11.21
CA ASN A 392 -5.23 14.64 -11.71
C ASN A 392 -3.91 14.38 -10.98
N ILE A 393 -3.93 13.77 -9.80
CA ILE A 393 -2.75 13.62 -8.94
C ILE A 393 -1.57 12.93 -9.63
N GLY A 394 -1.84 11.99 -10.55
CA GLY A 394 -0.82 11.32 -11.32
C GLY A 394 0.07 12.26 -12.14
N LYS A 395 -0.47 13.38 -12.62
CA LYS A 395 0.27 14.41 -13.38
C LYS A 395 1.24 15.20 -12.49
N HIS A 396 1.06 15.12 -11.18
CA HIS A 396 1.87 15.78 -10.16
C HIS A 396 2.68 14.78 -9.33
N THR A 397 3.02 13.61 -9.90
CA THR A 397 3.66 12.53 -9.18
C THR A 397 4.90 12.01 -9.89
N VAL A 398 6.03 12.00 -9.17
CA VAL A 398 7.28 11.35 -9.58
C VAL A 398 7.71 10.37 -8.50
N HIS A 399 7.86 9.09 -8.85
CA HIS A 399 8.42 8.10 -7.94
C HIS A 399 9.89 8.41 -7.63
N ILE A 400 10.29 8.25 -6.38
CA ILE A 400 11.69 8.31 -5.97
C ILE A 400 12.32 6.92 -6.04
N PRO A 401 13.65 6.81 -6.18
CA PRO A 401 14.34 5.53 -6.10
C PRO A 401 14.13 4.92 -4.72
N TRP A 402 13.82 3.62 -4.68
CA TRP A 402 13.65 2.94 -3.40
C TRP A 402 14.98 2.35 -2.93
N PHE A 403 15.84 3.18 -2.33
CA PHE A 403 17.11 2.79 -1.75
C PHE A 403 16.91 1.83 -0.58
N LYS A 404 17.65 0.71 -0.55
CA LYS A 404 17.51 -0.32 0.49
C LYS A 404 18.50 -0.15 1.64
N HIS A 405 19.51 0.67 1.45
CA HIS A 405 20.47 1.09 2.46
C HIS A 405 21.09 2.44 2.07
N PHE A 406 21.89 2.99 2.96
CA PHE A 406 22.53 4.29 2.71
C PHE A 406 23.85 4.12 1.95
N ASP A 407 23.88 4.61 0.71
CA ASP A 407 25.09 4.75 -0.10
C ASP A 407 25.15 6.20 -0.61
N LYS A 408 26.01 7.00 0.02
CA LYS A 408 26.08 8.44 -0.23
C LYS A 408 26.37 8.75 -1.70
N GLU A 409 27.40 8.12 -2.27
CA GLU A 409 27.88 8.42 -3.63
C GLU A 409 26.83 8.03 -4.68
N ALA A 410 26.19 6.86 -4.51
CA ALA A 410 25.14 6.44 -5.40
C ALA A 410 23.88 7.36 -5.29
N ILE A 411 23.45 7.69 -4.07
CA ILE A 411 22.27 8.57 -3.85
C ILE A 411 22.51 9.96 -4.47
N GLU A 412 23.71 10.52 -4.32
CA GLU A 412 24.07 11.80 -4.92
C GLU A 412 23.99 11.79 -6.45
N GLN A 413 24.32 10.67 -7.12
CA GLN A 413 24.17 10.52 -8.56
C GLN A 413 22.70 10.67 -8.99
N PHE A 414 21.77 10.02 -8.28
CA PHE A 414 20.34 10.13 -8.56
C PHE A 414 19.81 11.56 -8.31
N ALA A 415 20.23 12.21 -7.23
CA ALA A 415 19.86 13.59 -6.96
C ALA A 415 20.43 14.54 -8.04
N ASN A 416 21.66 14.33 -8.49
CA ASN A 416 22.29 15.10 -9.56
C ASN A 416 21.56 14.91 -10.92
N ALA A 417 21.03 13.72 -11.19
CA ALA A 417 20.20 13.49 -12.37
C ALA A 417 18.94 14.38 -12.33
N VAL A 418 18.25 14.45 -11.18
CA VAL A 418 17.07 15.33 -11.02
C VAL A 418 17.43 16.79 -11.21
N LYS A 419 18.49 17.26 -10.54
CA LYS A 419 18.99 18.66 -10.66
C LYS A 419 19.34 19.01 -12.10
N LYS A 420 20.03 18.11 -12.78
CA LYS A 420 20.46 18.30 -14.17
C LYS A 420 19.26 18.40 -15.12
N VAL A 421 18.28 17.50 -15.00
CA VAL A 421 17.07 17.53 -15.84
C VAL A 421 16.25 18.79 -15.53
N ALA A 422 16.07 19.15 -14.27
CA ALA A 422 15.35 20.37 -13.88
C ALA A 422 16.05 21.64 -14.38
N ALA A 423 17.38 21.73 -14.31
CA ALA A 423 18.13 22.89 -14.81
C ALA A 423 18.04 23.07 -16.33
N ASN A 424 17.91 21.98 -17.07
CA ASN A 424 17.88 21.99 -18.55
C ASN A 424 16.47 21.74 -19.12
N TYR A 425 15.40 21.96 -18.34
CA TYR A 425 14.03 21.68 -18.74
C TYR A 425 13.60 22.35 -20.05
N LYS A 426 14.16 23.52 -20.37
CA LYS A 426 13.84 24.24 -21.60
C LYS A 426 14.18 23.46 -22.86
N GLU A 427 15.19 22.61 -22.83
CA GLU A 427 15.54 21.73 -23.95
C GLU A 427 14.51 20.61 -24.17
N LEU A 428 13.73 20.28 -23.13
CA LEU A 428 12.72 19.22 -23.17
C LEU A 428 11.37 19.69 -23.73
N LEU A 429 11.04 21.00 -23.57
CA LEU A 429 9.76 21.57 -23.99
C LEU A 429 9.42 21.34 -25.47
N PRO A 430 10.34 21.52 -26.43
CA PRO A 430 10.01 21.34 -27.86
C PRO A 430 9.59 19.90 -28.25
N GLY A 431 9.98 18.91 -27.48
CA GLY A 431 9.65 17.50 -27.73
C GLY A 431 8.61 16.92 -26.76
N ASP A 432 7.96 17.77 -25.97
CA ASP A 432 6.97 17.35 -25.00
C ASP A 432 5.60 17.19 -25.67
N SER A 433 5.12 15.96 -25.76
CA SER A 433 3.78 15.63 -26.25
C SER A 433 2.69 15.68 -25.16
N GLY A 434 3.05 16.12 -23.97
CA GLY A 434 2.17 16.14 -22.80
C GLY A 434 2.03 14.79 -22.11
N ASN A 435 1.22 14.76 -21.05
CA ASN A 435 0.93 13.53 -20.35
C ASN A 435 -0.07 12.69 -21.15
N PRO A 436 0.05 11.35 -21.18
CA PRO A 436 -0.97 10.50 -21.75
C PRO A 436 -2.31 10.66 -21.03
N ALA A 437 -3.41 10.41 -21.74
CA ALA A 437 -4.75 10.48 -21.17
C ALA A 437 -4.93 9.58 -19.94
N THR A 438 -4.18 8.48 -19.89
CA THR A 438 -4.20 7.52 -18.78
C THR A 438 -2.79 7.40 -18.21
N LEU A 439 -2.45 8.28 -17.26
CA LEU A 439 -1.20 8.21 -16.53
C LEU A 439 -1.38 7.32 -15.29
N GLY A 440 -0.40 6.40 -15.07
CA GLY A 440 -0.50 5.40 -14.02
C GLY A 440 -1.25 4.14 -14.45
N GLY A 441 -1.40 3.18 -13.55
CA GLY A 441 -2.02 1.88 -13.80
C GLY A 441 -2.95 1.46 -12.67
N TRP A 442 -3.90 0.55 -12.96
CA TRP A 442 -4.68 -0.13 -11.93
C TRP A 442 -3.99 -1.41 -11.44
N HIS A 443 -3.07 -1.93 -12.25
CA HIS A 443 -2.26 -3.11 -11.95
C HIS A 443 -0.79 -2.75 -12.05
N ARG A 444 -0.01 -3.17 -11.07
CA ARG A 444 1.45 -3.02 -11.10
C ARG A 444 2.13 -4.04 -12.02
N PHE A 445 1.41 -5.11 -12.37
CA PHE A 445 1.87 -6.18 -13.25
C PHE A 445 1.22 -6.03 -14.62
N ASP A 446 1.88 -5.33 -15.52
CA ASP A 446 1.55 -5.40 -16.94
C ASP A 446 2.18 -6.67 -17.54
N HIS A 447 1.39 -7.74 -17.60
CA HIS A 447 1.80 -9.00 -18.21
C HIS A 447 2.01 -8.89 -19.74
N SER A 448 1.73 -7.73 -20.36
CA SER A 448 1.98 -7.50 -21.78
C SER A 448 3.47 -7.39 -22.11
N LYS A 449 4.32 -7.05 -21.13
CA LYS A 449 5.77 -7.11 -21.28
C LYS A 449 6.25 -8.53 -20.97
N LYS A 450 6.31 -9.36 -22.00
CA LYS A 450 7.01 -10.65 -21.91
C LYS A 450 8.40 -10.41 -21.34
N ILE A 451 8.67 -11.04 -20.21
CA ILE A 451 10.03 -11.19 -19.69
C ILE A 451 10.82 -11.87 -20.82
N LYS A 452 11.71 -11.12 -21.46
CA LYS A 452 12.69 -11.67 -22.38
C LYS A 452 13.90 -12.11 -21.60
#